data_d20c999d6012eee768b8e8337aa9403f
#
_entry.id   d20c999d6012eee768b8e8337aa9403f
#
_cell.length_a   1.000
_cell.length_b   1.000
_cell.length_c   1.000
_cell.angle_alpha   90.00
_cell.angle_beta   90.00
_cell.angle_gamma   90.00
#
_symmetry.space_group_name_H-M   'P 1'
#
loop_
_entity.id
_entity.type
_entity.pdbx_description
1 polymer ?
#
loop_
_entity_poly.entity_id
_entity_poly.type
_entity_poly.pdbx_seq_one_letter_code
_entity_poly.pdbx_strand_id
1 'polypeptide(L)'
;MGWNISRFIDRDRVLDDFICVICTDVVENPVQTPCEHIFCRDCIMEWLISGKNSCPVDRKPLKLDNLNPVNRMTIQLLNKLIIRCKNYSEGCFLMATLENMPNLIRHEKDYCATVQNMRAQGEIDELKETISQLEDELSFERDSWKELHSERKENLKGQLSFVKEMDKKIKDLSDMLHEKEKGLAASSAVLDSCFIPVTLGMYLSQSKY
;
A
#
# COMPACT_ATOMS: atom_id res chain seq x y z
N MET A 1 -1.80 -6.78 -16.76
CA MET A 1 -3.25 -6.72 -16.38
C MET A 1 -3.63 -5.27 -16.24
N GLY A 2 -4.94 -4.92 -16.37
CA GLY A 2 -5.43 -3.54 -16.26
C GLY A 2 -5.39 -2.95 -14.84
N TRP A 3 -5.70 -1.68 -14.75
CA TRP A 3 -5.86 -0.97 -13.48
C TRP A 3 -7.24 -1.24 -12.89
N ASN A 4 -7.30 -1.75 -11.67
CA ASN A 4 -8.55 -2.11 -11.00
C ASN A 4 -9.55 -0.93 -11.02
N ILE A 5 -10.69 -1.14 -11.65
CA ILE A 5 -11.74 -0.11 -11.85
C ILE A 5 -12.30 0.44 -10.53
N SER A 6 -12.29 -0.34 -9.45
CA SER A 6 -12.78 0.10 -8.14
C SER A 6 -11.96 1.23 -7.53
N ARG A 7 -10.73 1.41 -7.99
CA ARG A 7 -9.82 2.46 -7.52
C ARG A 7 -10.08 3.82 -8.15
N PHE A 8 -10.84 3.90 -9.23
CA PHE A 8 -11.14 5.17 -9.90
C PHE A 8 -12.23 5.94 -9.16
N ILE A 9 -12.07 7.27 -9.08
CA ILE A 9 -13.00 8.15 -8.34
C ILE A 9 -14.31 8.27 -9.07
N ASP A 10 -14.23 8.58 -10.36
CA ASP A 10 -15.38 8.83 -11.24
C ASP A 10 -15.59 7.63 -12.16
N ARG A 11 -16.17 6.55 -11.64
CA ARG A 11 -16.49 5.36 -12.45
C ARG A 11 -17.34 5.71 -13.67
N ASP A 12 -18.27 6.65 -13.50
CA ASP A 12 -19.17 7.09 -14.57
C ASP A 12 -18.46 7.89 -15.67
N ARG A 13 -17.23 8.35 -15.43
CA ARG A 13 -16.38 9.01 -16.42
C ARG A 13 -15.40 8.07 -17.11
N VAL A 14 -15.25 6.85 -16.60
CA VAL A 14 -14.50 5.82 -17.31
C VAL A 14 -15.37 5.34 -18.45
N LEU A 15 -15.03 5.78 -19.66
CA LEU A 15 -15.74 5.33 -20.86
C LEU A 15 -15.60 3.82 -21.01
N ASP A 16 -16.66 3.18 -21.49
CA ASP A 16 -16.65 1.71 -21.73
C ASP A 16 -15.48 1.30 -22.63
N ASP A 17 -15.06 2.17 -23.54
CA ASP A 17 -13.92 1.97 -24.44
C ASP A 17 -12.58 1.88 -23.69
N PHE A 18 -12.51 2.33 -22.43
CA PHE A 18 -11.31 2.21 -21.58
C PHE A 18 -11.32 0.95 -20.70
N ILE A 19 -12.36 0.15 -20.79
CA ILE A 19 -12.45 -1.12 -20.08
C ILE A 19 -11.98 -2.25 -20.97
N CYS A 20 -10.94 -2.95 -20.55
CA CYS A 20 -10.49 -4.15 -21.24
C CYS A 20 -11.48 -5.29 -21.01
N VAL A 21 -12.15 -5.79 -22.04
CA VAL A 21 -13.14 -6.89 -21.92
C VAL A 21 -12.51 -8.22 -21.50
N ILE A 22 -11.18 -8.35 -21.55
CA ILE A 22 -10.47 -9.57 -21.15
C ILE A 22 -10.28 -9.61 -19.63
N CYS A 23 -9.81 -8.52 -19.02
CA CYS A 23 -9.59 -8.45 -17.57
C CYS A 23 -10.65 -7.65 -16.81
N THR A 24 -11.59 -7.01 -17.51
CA THR A 24 -12.68 -6.17 -16.94
C THR A 24 -12.23 -4.96 -16.14
N ASP A 25 -10.97 -4.58 -16.30
CA ASP A 25 -10.31 -3.44 -15.65
C ASP A 25 -10.00 -2.33 -16.65
N VAL A 26 -9.64 -1.15 -16.14
CA VAL A 26 -9.21 -0.04 -16.99
C VAL A 26 -7.90 -0.40 -17.69
N VAL A 27 -7.81 -0.13 -18.98
CA VAL A 27 -6.69 -0.55 -19.82
C VAL A 27 -5.34 -0.03 -19.33
N GLU A 28 -4.36 -0.92 -19.26
CA GLU A 28 -2.96 -0.63 -18.99
C GLU A 28 -2.13 -0.90 -20.26
N ASN A 29 -1.21 0.02 -20.59
CA ASN A 29 -0.44 -0.05 -21.83
C ASN A 29 -1.32 -0.35 -23.04
N PRO A 30 -2.33 0.50 -23.34
CA PRO A 30 -3.37 0.18 -24.28
C PRO A 30 -2.84 0.00 -25.71
N VAL A 31 -3.41 -0.99 -26.40
CA VAL A 31 -3.22 -1.23 -27.84
C VAL A 31 -4.57 -1.35 -28.52
N GLN A 32 -4.61 -0.95 -29.79
CA GLN A 32 -5.83 -0.94 -30.59
C GLN A 32 -5.73 -1.96 -31.72
N THR A 33 -6.82 -2.68 -31.92
CA THR A 33 -6.97 -3.60 -33.07
C THR A 33 -7.35 -2.85 -34.34
N PRO A 34 -7.21 -3.45 -35.54
CA PRO A 34 -7.71 -2.84 -36.80
C PRO A 34 -9.22 -2.60 -36.82
N CYS A 35 -9.97 -3.28 -35.97
CA CYS A 35 -11.40 -3.08 -35.78
C CYS A 35 -11.72 -2.10 -34.64
N GLU A 36 -10.73 -1.29 -34.24
CA GLU A 36 -10.83 -0.15 -33.32
C GLU A 36 -11.10 -0.48 -31.86
N HIS A 37 -11.10 -1.73 -31.45
CA HIS A 37 -11.24 -2.12 -30.03
C HIS A 37 -9.92 -1.97 -29.30
N ILE A 38 -10.00 -1.51 -28.03
CA ILE A 38 -8.85 -1.23 -27.17
C ILE A 38 -8.74 -2.30 -26.08
N PHE A 39 -7.52 -2.76 -25.82
CA PHE A 39 -7.22 -3.78 -24.82
C PHE A 39 -5.93 -3.42 -24.08
N CYS A 40 -5.74 -3.97 -22.87
CA CYS A 40 -4.41 -4.04 -22.28
C CYS A 40 -3.49 -4.83 -23.22
N ARG A 41 -2.27 -4.34 -23.44
CA ARG A 41 -1.29 -5.02 -24.29
C ARG A 41 -1.09 -6.47 -23.89
N ASP A 42 -0.83 -6.74 -22.62
CA ASP A 42 -0.57 -8.08 -22.13
C ASP A 42 -1.78 -9.01 -22.30
N CYS A 43 -2.98 -8.51 -21.99
CA CYS A 43 -4.20 -9.28 -22.12
C CYS A 43 -4.44 -9.76 -23.56
N ILE A 44 -4.32 -8.88 -24.56
CA ILE A 44 -4.55 -9.24 -25.95
C ILE A 44 -3.41 -10.11 -26.51
N MET A 45 -2.19 -9.90 -26.04
CA MET A 45 -1.05 -10.75 -26.41
C MET A 45 -1.25 -12.18 -25.90
N GLU A 46 -1.60 -12.37 -24.63
CA GLU A 46 -1.91 -13.69 -24.05
C GLU A 46 -3.08 -14.37 -24.78
N TRP A 47 -4.12 -13.59 -25.11
CA TRP A 47 -5.25 -14.07 -25.89
C TRP A 47 -4.82 -14.62 -27.24
N LEU A 48 -4.01 -13.91 -27.99
CA LEU A 48 -3.53 -14.33 -29.31
C LEU A 48 -2.54 -15.49 -29.22
N ILE A 49 -1.63 -15.48 -28.24
CA ILE A 49 -0.69 -16.58 -28.00
C ILE A 49 -1.41 -17.87 -27.61
N SER A 50 -2.55 -17.81 -26.94
CA SER A 50 -3.37 -18.98 -26.62
C SER A 50 -4.07 -19.61 -27.85
N GLY A 51 -3.75 -19.14 -29.07
CA GLY A 51 -4.27 -19.67 -30.34
C GLY A 51 -5.60 -19.07 -30.81
N LYS A 52 -6.09 -18.05 -30.12
CA LYS A 52 -7.32 -17.34 -30.50
C LYS A 52 -6.98 -16.21 -31.48
N ASN A 53 -7.02 -16.53 -32.77
CA ASN A 53 -6.64 -15.60 -33.86
C ASN A 53 -7.77 -14.63 -34.25
N SER A 54 -8.48 -14.07 -33.28
CA SER A 54 -9.60 -13.14 -33.50
C SER A 54 -9.76 -12.14 -32.40
N CYS A 55 -10.37 -10.99 -32.72
CA CYS A 55 -10.71 -9.97 -31.73
C CYS A 55 -11.75 -10.51 -30.73
N PRO A 56 -11.54 -10.31 -29.41
CA PRO A 56 -12.47 -10.76 -28.38
C PRO A 56 -13.89 -10.14 -28.47
N VAL A 57 -14.02 -8.97 -29.07
CA VAL A 57 -15.30 -8.24 -29.15
C VAL A 57 -16.11 -8.63 -30.38
N ASP A 58 -15.55 -8.46 -31.59
CA ASP A 58 -16.28 -8.64 -32.85
C ASP A 58 -15.85 -9.89 -33.65
N ARG A 59 -14.92 -10.68 -33.12
CA ARG A 59 -14.42 -11.94 -33.69
C ARG A 59 -13.74 -11.80 -35.04
N LYS A 60 -13.44 -10.61 -35.52
CA LYS A 60 -12.67 -10.38 -36.73
C LYS A 60 -11.27 -10.98 -36.62
N PRO A 61 -10.70 -11.50 -37.73
CA PRO A 61 -9.35 -12.06 -37.70
C PRO A 61 -8.33 -11.07 -37.20
N LEU A 62 -7.49 -11.51 -36.24
CA LEU A 62 -6.50 -10.66 -35.60
C LEU A 62 -5.19 -11.43 -35.43
N LYS A 63 -4.07 -10.73 -35.72
CA LYS A 63 -2.70 -11.24 -35.49
C LYS A 63 -1.93 -10.23 -34.66
N LEU A 64 -0.85 -10.66 -34.02
CA LEU A 64 0.02 -9.81 -33.20
C LEU A 64 0.55 -8.59 -33.97
N ASP A 65 0.95 -8.79 -35.23
CA ASP A 65 1.51 -7.75 -36.09
C ASP A 65 0.48 -6.68 -36.50
N ASN A 66 -0.81 -6.93 -36.25
CA ASN A 66 -1.89 -6.02 -36.58
C ASN A 66 -2.29 -5.11 -35.41
N LEU A 67 -1.62 -5.22 -34.25
CA LEU A 67 -1.89 -4.36 -33.13
C LEU A 67 -1.23 -2.98 -33.33
N ASN A 68 -2.03 -1.95 -33.21
CA ASN A 68 -1.60 -0.56 -33.39
C ASN A 68 -1.53 0.19 -32.06
N PRO A 69 -0.67 1.20 -31.94
CA PRO A 69 -0.73 2.12 -30.82
C PRO A 69 -2.06 2.88 -30.84
N VAL A 70 -2.62 3.11 -29.67
CA VAL A 70 -3.84 3.92 -29.52
C VAL A 70 -3.54 5.37 -29.87
N ASN A 71 -4.49 6.08 -30.44
CA ASN A 71 -4.30 7.47 -30.85
C ASN A 71 -4.01 8.38 -29.63
N ARG A 72 -3.31 9.50 -29.90
CA ARG A 72 -2.86 10.43 -28.86
C ARG A 72 -4.02 11.02 -28.02
N MET A 73 -5.16 11.28 -28.66
CA MET A 73 -6.30 11.90 -27.97
C MET A 73 -6.90 10.95 -26.93
N THR A 74 -7.06 9.69 -27.29
CA THR A 74 -7.52 8.63 -26.38
C THR A 74 -6.55 8.45 -25.20
N ILE A 75 -5.24 8.44 -25.46
CA ILE A 75 -4.22 8.38 -24.39
C ILE A 75 -4.32 9.59 -23.47
N GLN A 76 -4.53 10.80 -24.01
CA GLN A 76 -4.69 11.99 -23.18
C GLN A 76 -5.94 11.96 -22.29
N LEU A 77 -7.04 11.39 -22.79
CA LEU A 77 -8.26 11.21 -22.00
C LEU A 77 -8.05 10.17 -20.90
N LEU A 78 -7.44 9.05 -21.24
CA LEU A 78 -7.11 7.99 -20.28
C LEU A 78 -6.19 8.53 -19.16
N ASN A 79 -5.17 9.28 -19.53
CA ASN A 79 -4.19 9.84 -18.59
C ASN A 79 -4.78 10.84 -17.57
N LYS A 80 -5.94 11.43 -17.87
CA LYS A 80 -6.64 12.33 -16.95
C LYS A 80 -7.50 11.63 -15.90
N LEU A 81 -7.73 10.33 -16.04
CA LEU A 81 -8.47 9.57 -15.05
C LEU A 81 -7.73 9.58 -13.72
N ILE A 82 -8.48 9.75 -12.63
CA ILE A 82 -7.93 9.82 -11.26
C ILE A 82 -8.12 8.49 -10.58
N ILE A 83 -7.03 7.94 -10.10
CA ILE A 83 -6.95 6.66 -9.40
C ILE A 83 -6.49 6.88 -7.95
N ARG A 84 -7.04 6.11 -7.02
CA ARG A 84 -6.71 6.10 -5.59
C ARG A 84 -5.54 5.16 -5.32
N CYS A 85 -4.78 5.43 -4.27
CA CYS A 85 -3.86 4.46 -3.69
C CYS A 85 -4.60 3.15 -3.39
N LYS A 86 -3.94 2.00 -3.56
CA LYS A 86 -4.53 0.69 -3.24
C LYS A 86 -4.95 0.55 -1.78
N ASN A 87 -4.31 1.29 -0.87
CA ASN A 87 -4.59 1.30 0.56
C ASN A 87 -5.56 2.44 0.95
N TYR A 88 -6.36 2.94 0.01
CA TYR A 88 -7.31 4.03 0.27
C TYR A 88 -8.35 3.65 1.33
N SER A 89 -8.86 2.43 1.30
CA SER A 89 -9.79 1.90 2.30
C SER A 89 -9.19 1.78 3.70
N GLU A 90 -7.87 1.74 3.78
CA GLU A 90 -7.11 1.59 5.01
C GLU A 90 -6.55 2.93 5.53
N GLY A 91 -7.03 4.05 4.96
CA GLY A 91 -6.70 5.39 5.43
C GLY A 91 -5.63 6.13 4.64
N CYS A 92 -5.17 5.62 3.50
CA CYS A 92 -4.30 6.38 2.61
C CYS A 92 -5.11 7.16 1.59
N PHE A 93 -5.25 8.47 1.76
CA PHE A 93 -6.06 9.33 0.88
C PHE A 93 -5.32 9.83 -0.37
N LEU A 94 -4.14 9.27 -0.69
CA LEU A 94 -3.41 9.70 -1.88
C LEU A 94 -4.13 9.28 -3.17
N MET A 95 -4.21 10.22 -4.09
CA MET A 95 -4.80 10.07 -5.41
C MET A 95 -3.85 10.65 -6.45
N ALA A 96 -3.85 10.08 -7.65
CA ALA A 96 -3.04 10.56 -8.77
C ALA A 96 -3.79 10.38 -10.08
N THR A 97 -3.40 11.14 -11.11
CA THR A 97 -3.82 10.85 -12.49
C THR A 97 -3.05 9.65 -13.02
N LEU A 98 -3.59 8.95 -14.01
CA LEU A 98 -2.89 7.84 -14.66
C LEU A 98 -1.55 8.26 -15.28
N GLU A 99 -1.42 9.52 -15.69
CA GLU A 99 -0.14 10.08 -16.13
C GLU A 99 0.94 10.00 -15.04
N ASN A 100 0.55 10.13 -13.78
CA ASN A 100 1.44 10.08 -12.61
C ASN A 100 1.53 8.70 -11.94
N MET A 101 1.06 7.64 -12.61
CA MET A 101 1.12 6.27 -12.08
C MET A 101 2.49 5.84 -11.56
N PRO A 102 3.62 6.15 -12.21
CA PRO A 102 4.93 5.76 -11.68
C PRO A 102 5.19 6.29 -10.26
N ASN A 103 4.74 7.51 -9.97
CA ASN A 103 4.85 8.11 -8.64
C ASN A 103 3.90 7.45 -7.63
N LEU A 104 2.68 7.11 -8.05
CA LEU A 104 1.72 6.41 -7.21
C LEU A 104 2.21 4.98 -6.88
N ILE A 105 2.74 4.24 -7.85
CA ILE A 105 3.32 2.91 -7.66
C ILE A 105 4.50 2.97 -6.67
N ARG A 106 5.39 3.96 -6.81
CA ARG A 106 6.49 4.17 -5.87
C ARG A 106 5.97 4.45 -4.47
N HIS A 107 4.98 5.34 -4.34
CA HIS A 107 4.32 5.60 -3.06
C HIS A 107 3.73 4.32 -2.45
N GLU A 108 2.97 3.54 -3.22
CA GLU A 108 2.33 2.30 -2.77
C GLU A 108 3.33 1.24 -2.31
N LYS A 109 4.53 1.24 -2.89
CA LYS A 109 5.58 0.28 -2.58
C LYS A 109 6.43 0.70 -1.40
N ASP A 110 6.89 1.94 -1.41
CA ASP A 110 8.00 2.38 -0.57
C ASP A 110 7.59 3.40 0.50
N TYR A 111 6.57 4.23 0.23
CA TYR A 111 6.27 5.42 1.01
C TYR A 111 4.83 5.50 1.54
N CYS A 112 4.00 4.51 1.26
CA CYS A 112 2.62 4.54 1.77
C CYS A 112 2.63 4.46 3.29
N ALA A 113 2.34 5.56 3.94
CA ALA A 113 2.37 5.67 5.39
C ALA A 113 1.44 4.67 6.08
N THR A 114 0.29 4.32 5.45
CA THR A 114 -0.59 3.28 5.96
C THR A 114 0.12 1.94 6.10
N VAL A 115 0.89 1.53 5.08
CA VAL A 115 1.66 0.27 5.12
C VAL A 115 2.79 0.36 6.15
N GLN A 116 3.47 1.51 6.22
CA GLN A 116 4.53 1.72 7.21
C GLN A 116 3.97 1.70 8.63
N ASN A 117 2.83 2.35 8.87
CA ASN A 117 2.15 2.36 10.17
C ASN A 117 1.68 0.96 10.58
N MET A 118 1.10 0.18 9.66
CA MET A 118 0.70 -1.21 9.94
C MET A 118 1.90 -2.09 10.32
N ARG A 119 3.02 -1.96 9.62
CA ARG A 119 4.26 -2.70 9.95
C ARG A 119 4.80 -2.30 11.32
N ALA A 120 4.90 -0.99 11.58
CA ALA A 120 5.37 -0.49 12.87
C ALA A 120 4.43 -0.90 14.02
N GLN A 121 3.10 -0.91 13.80
CA GLN A 121 2.15 -1.39 14.79
C GLN A 121 2.34 -2.88 15.09
N GLY A 122 2.57 -3.71 14.09
CA GLY A 122 2.89 -5.14 14.30
C GLY A 122 4.14 -5.35 15.17
N GLU A 123 5.22 -4.60 14.89
CA GLU A 123 6.43 -4.64 15.69
C GLU A 123 6.20 -4.15 17.14
N ILE A 124 5.36 -3.14 17.32
CA ILE A 124 4.95 -2.65 18.65
C ILE A 124 4.19 -3.73 19.43
N ASP A 125 3.28 -4.43 18.78
CA ASP A 125 2.48 -5.46 19.44
C ASP A 125 3.31 -6.69 19.79
N GLU A 126 4.26 -7.11 18.95
CA GLU A 126 5.27 -8.15 19.27
C GLU A 126 6.15 -7.75 20.46
N LEU A 127 6.59 -6.49 20.51
CA LEU A 127 7.38 -5.99 21.64
C LEU A 127 6.58 -5.96 22.95
N LYS A 128 5.30 -5.58 22.89
CA LYS A 128 4.40 -5.62 24.07
C LYS A 128 4.20 -7.03 24.59
N GLU A 129 4.02 -7.99 23.71
CA GLU A 129 3.90 -9.41 24.10
C GLU A 129 5.20 -9.90 24.76
N THR A 130 6.36 -9.56 24.17
CA THR A 130 7.67 -9.90 24.74
C THR A 130 7.87 -9.28 26.13
N ILE A 131 7.50 -8.00 26.30
CA ILE A 131 7.56 -7.31 27.60
C ILE A 131 6.68 -8.05 28.62
N SER A 132 5.44 -8.38 28.25
CA SER A 132 4.52 -9.09 29.14
C SER A 132 5.07 -10.46 29.59
N GLN A 133 5.65 -11.23 28.66
CA GLN A 133 6.29 -12.51 28.97
C GLN A 133 7.47 -12.35 29.94
N LEU A 134 8.32 -11.34 29.71
CA LEU A 134 9.46 -11.06 30.60
C LEU A 134 9.00 -10.57 31.98
N GLU A 135 7.91 -9.83 32.08
CA GLU A 135 7.31 -9.39 33.34
C GLU A 135 6.75 -10.59 34.13
N ASP A 136 6.09 -11.53 33.42
CA ASP A 136 5.59 -12.77 34.05
C ASP A 136 6.74 -13.66 34.55
N GLU A 137 7.78 -13.86 33.74
CA GLU A 137 9.00 -14.59 34.14
C GLU A 137 9.63 -13.92 35.36
N LEU A 138 9.77 -12.59 35.34
CA LEU A 138 10.33 -11.85 36.46
C LEU A 138 9.48 -11.96 37.73
N SER A 139 8.15 -11.93 37.56
CA SER A 139 7.21 -12.12 38.69
C SER A 139 7.35 -13.52 39.31
N PHE A 140 7.40 -14.54 38.44
CA PHE A 140 7.62 -15.92 38.89
C PHE A 140 8.95 -16.08 39.61
N GLU A 141 10.04 -15.56 39.07
CA GLU A 141 11.36 -15.58 39.69
C GLU A 141 11.39 -14.85 41.05
N ARG A 142 10.72 -13.68 41.13
CA ARG A 142 10.58 -12.93 42.39
C ARG A 142 9.85 -13.73 43.47
N ASP A 143 8.80 -14.45 43.06
CA ASP A 143 8.01 -15.21 44.03
C ASP A 143 8.73 -16.49 44.47
N SER A 144 9.37 -17.21 43.53
CA SER A 144 10.28 -18.32 43.83
C SER A 144 11.42 -17.87 44.74
N TRP A 145 11.94 -16.66 44.49
CA TRP A 145 13.01 -16.11 45.29
C TRP A 145 12.56 -15.75 46.71
N LYS A 146 11.33 -15.24 46.91
CA LYS A 146 10.76 -14.97 48.23
C LYS A 146 10.59 -16.26 49.04
N GLU A 147 10.19 -17.37 48.40
CA GLU A 147 10.07 -18.66 49.03
C GLU A 147 11.44 -19.23 49.48
N LEU A 148 12.44 -19.14 48.58
CA LEU A 148 13.82 -19.57 48.90
C LEU A 148 14.50 -18.69 49.93
N HIS A 149 14.11 -17.43 50.07
CA HIS A 149 14.69 -16.49 51.00
C HIS A 149 14.43 -16.88 52.48
N SER A 150 13.38 -17.65 52.70
CA SER A 150 13.12 -18.18 54.09
C SER A 150 14.17 -19.19 54.52
N GLU A 151 14.90 -19.83 53.59
CA GLU A 151 15.81 -20.93 53.90
C GLU A 151 17.31 -20.64 53.77
N ARG A 152 17.75 -19.70 52.91
CA ARG A 152 19.20 -19.44 52.72
C ARG A 152 19.56 -18.01 52.34
N LYS A 153 20.05 -17.26 53.32
CA LYS A 153 20.52 -15.87 53.12
C LYS A 153 21.76 -15.72 52.23
N GLU A 154 22.53 -16.75 51.96
CA GLU A 154 23.83 -16.62 51.24
C GLU A 154 23.77 -16.78 49.71
N ASN A 155 22.74 -17.44 49.15
CA ASN A 155 22.58 -17.59 47.69
C ASN A 155 21.94 -16.35 47.01
N LEU A 156 21.65 -15.34 47.78
CA LEU A 156 20.85 -14.17 47.40
C LEU A 156 21.46 -13.30 46.31
N LYS A 157 22.76 -13.15 46.31
CA LYS A 157 23.46 -12.17 45.44
C LYS A 157 23.42 -12.54 43.94
N GLY A 158 23.47 -13.81 43.61
CA GLY A 158 23.44 -14.29 42.22
C GLY A 158 22.06 -14.12 41.55
N GLN A 159 21.00 -14.45 42.30
CA GLN A 159 19.62 -14.34 41.79
C GLN A 159 19.15 -12.89 41.66
N LEU A 160 19.61 -12.01 42.56
CA LEU A 160 19.35 -10.60 42.47
C LEU A 160 19.98 -9.97 41.23
N SER A 161 21.12 -10.50 40.77
CA SER A 161 21.76 -10.08 39.52
C SER A 161 20.91 -10.39 38.30
N PHE A 162 20.33 -11.60 38.27
CA PHE A 162 19.44 -12.03 37.17
C PHE A 162 18.17 -11.18 37.10
N VAL A 163 17.51 -10.94 38.25
CA VAL A 163 16.31 -10.10 38.31
C VAL A 163 16.62 -8.68 37.80
N LYS A 164 17.76 -8.12 38.17
CA LYS A 164 18.20 -6.82 37.70
C LYS A 164 18.46 -6.80 36.18
N GLU A 165 18.98 -7.89 35.62
CA GLU A 165 19.20 -8.02 34.19
C GLU A 165 17.87 -8.05 33.41
N MET A 166 16.87 -8.78 33.92
CA MET A 166 15.53 -8.83 33.34
C MET A 166 14.83 -7.47 33.39
N ASP A 167 14.93 -6.77 34.52
CA ASP A 167 14.41 -5.38 34.64
C ASP A 167 15.05 -4.44 33.62
N LYS A 168 16.35 -4.60 33.35
CA LYS A 168 17.04 -3.84 32.32
C LYS A 168 16.50 -4.14 30.93
N LYS A 169 16.31 -5.42 30.58
CA LYS A 169 15.73 -5.81 29.27
C LYS A 169 14.32 -5.24 29.06
N ILE A 170 13.48 -5.27 30.09
CA ILE A 170 12.13 -4.69 30.05
C ILE A 170 12.22 -3.20 29.76
N LYS A 171 13.11 -2.50 30.45
CA LYS A 171 13.34 -1.06 30.23
C LYS A 171 13.83 -0.77 28.81
N ASP A 172 14.84 -1.50 28.33
CA ASP A 172 15.40 -1.33 26.98
C ASP A 172 14.32 -1.57 25.90
N LEU A 173 13.47 -2.61 26.08
CA LEU A 173 12.34 -2.89 25.18
C LEU A 173 11.26 -1.81 25.26
N SER A 174 10.98 -1.29 26.45
CA SER A 174 10.02 -0.19 26.64
C SER A 174 10.48 1.10 25.99
N ASP A 175 11.78 1.41 26.07
CA ASP A 175 12.39 2.56 25.41
C ASP A 175 12.32 2.40 23.87
N MET A 176 12.57 1.19 23.34
CA MET A 176 12.40 0.88 21.91
C MET A 176 10.96 1.04 21.43
N LEU A 177 10.00 0.61 22.26
CA LEU A 177 8.57 0.79 21.96
C LEU A 177 8.23 2.28 21.83
N HIS A 178 8.68 3.08 22.80
CA HIS A 178 8.45 4.53 22.83
C HIS A 178 9.06 5.26 21.62
N GLU A 179 10.25 4.87 21.20
CA GLU A 179 10.88 5.38 19.97
C GLU A 179 10.04 5.08 18.72
N LYS A 180 9.51 3.87 18.60
CA LYS A 180 8.66 3.50 17.48
C LYS A 180 7.30 4.22 17.49
N GLU A 181 6.71 4.41 18.66
CA GLU A 181 5.48 5.20 18.82
C GLU A 181 5.67 6.66 18.40
N LYS A 182 6.81 7.28 18.76
CA LYS A 182 7.17 8.62 18.28
C LYS A 182 7.34 8.68 16.76
N GLY A 183 7.98 7.65 16.18
CA GLY A 183 8.13 7.53 14.72
C GLY A 183 6.77 7.45 14.00
N LEU A 184 5.82 6.72 14.58
CA LEU A 184 4.45 6.65 14.09
C LEU A 184 3.73 8.01 14.13
N ALA A 185 3.84 8.71 15.27
CA ALA A 185 3.25 10.04 15.41
C ALA A 185 3.88 11.06 14.45
N ALA A 186 5.20 11.00 14.25
CA ALA A 186 5.89 11.84 13.28
C ALA A 186 5.46 11.52 11.83
N SER A 187 5.27 10.25 11.49
CA SER A 187 4.77 9.83 10.18
C SER A 187 3.34 10.29 9.93
N SER A 188 2.49 10.27 10.95
CA SER A 188 1.13 10.81 10.89
C SER A 188 1.13 12.33 10.67
N ALA A 189 1.98 13.07 11.39
CA ALA A 189 2.13 14.51 11.23
C ALA A 189 2.68 14.91 9.84
N VAL A 190 3.54 14.08 9.26
CA VAL A 190 4.03 14.26 7.88
C VAL A 190 2.91 14.02 6.86
N LEU A 191 2.00 13.08 7.12
CA LEU A 191 0.82 12.88 6.28
C LEU A 191 -0.10 14.10 6.30
N ASP A 192 -0.31 14.70 7.46
CA ASP A 192 -1.11 15.94 7.57
C ASP A 192 -0.43 17.13 6.86
N SER A 193 0.90 17.14 6.81
CA SER A 193 1.68 18.17 6.08
C SER A 193 1.86 17.88 4.59
N CYS A 194 1.75 16.62 4.16
CA CYS A 194 1.77 16.21 2.75
C CYS A 194 0.41 16.35 2.05
N PHE A 195 -0.62 16.77 2.78
CA PHE A 195 -1.84 17.28 2.17
C PHE A 195 -1.50 18.60 1.47
N ILE A 196 -0.85 18.51 0.31
CA ILE A 196 -0.87 19.62 -0.63
C ILE A 196 -2.35 19.77 -0.99
N PRO A 197 -3.01 20.87 -0.62
CA PRO A 197 -4.31 21.14 -1.16
C PRO A 197 -4.08 21.14 -2.67
N VAL A 198 -4.61 20.15 -3.38
CA VAL A 198 -4.83 20.27 -4.80
C VAL A 198 -5.73 21.49 -4.88
N THR A 199 -5.08 22.63 -5.01
CA THR A 199 -5.78 23.90 -5.20
C THR A 199 -6.69 23.67 -6.38
N LEU A 200 -7.98 23.65 -6.09
CA LEU A 200 -9.09 23.86 -6.99
C LEU A 200 -8.96 25.28 -7.62
N GLY A 201 -7.77 25.64 -8.01
CA GLY A 201 -7.30 26.95 -8.41
C GLY A 201 -7.07 27.10 -9.89
N MET A 202 -7.76 26.32 -10.75
CA MET A 202 -7.70 26.55 -12.20
C MET A 202 -9.06 26.42 -12.89
N TYR A 203 -10.10 26.95 -12.30
CA TYR A 203 -11.37 27.09 -13.04
C TYR A 203 -12.09 28.44 -12.80
N LEU A 204 -11.36 29.54 -12.68
CA LEU A 204 -11.95 30.86 -12.77
C LEU A 204 -10.97 31.88 -13.39
N SER A 205 -10.63 31.73 -14.66
CA SER A 205 -10.15 32.85 -15.44
C SER A 205 -10.16 32.57 -16.96
N GLN A 206 -11.32 32.41 -17.54
CA GLN A 206 -11.55 32.79 -18.95
C GLN A 206 -13.04 32.99 -19.16
N SER A 207 -13.51 34.12 -18.70
CA SER A 207 -14.74 34.73 -19.18
C SER A 207 -14.54 36.22 -19.17
N LYS A 208 -13.84 36.70 -20.18
CA LYS A 208 -13.94 38.06 -20.70
C LYS A 208 -13.33 38.06 -22.11
N TYR A 209 -14.16 37.96 -23.10
CA TYR A 209 -14.40 38.69 -24.34
C TYR A 209 -15.39 37.91 -25.18
#